data_e2073b5ee33f357049224d3b3ce21451
#
_entry.id   e2073b5ee33f357049224d3b3ce21451
#
_cell.length_a   1.000
_cell.length_b   1.000
_cell.length_c   1.000
_cell.angle_alpha   90.00
_cell.angle_beta   90.00
_cell.angle_gamma   90.00
#
_symmetry.space_group_name_H-M   'P 1'
#
loop_
_entity.id
_entity.type
_entity.pdbx_description
1 polymer ?
#
loop_
_entity_poly.entity_id
_entity_poly.type
_entity_poly.pdbx_seq_one_letter_code
_entity_poly.pdbx_strand_id
1 'polypeptide(L)'
;MSADVVANGKIPFLQKIIYGLGALINNLLSAAIGGMVIVLNLGLGMNPALVGLVSALPRLTDAITDPLMGYISDHTKSKWGRRRPYIFCGAIAAGIIFALLWQLPEGKSEEYYFWFFLIGSFIFYLAYTMFATPWAALGYELTPDYHDRTRLMATQNFMGQIAYLIAPWFLLFMQNDLLFEDMMAGAAWLAVIIGAFTICVGVLPAIFLKEPIKHVQAGPIPGEQFITPGVKGFLKGFATTVKFRPFLFLCAATFL
;
A
#
# COMPACT_ATOMS: atom_id res chain seq x y z
N MET A 1 26.10 -13.02 -4.94
CA MET A 1 25.92 -13.11 -3.48
C MET A 1 25.07 -14.34 -3.20
N SER A 2 25.70 -15.33 -2.63
CA SER A 2 25.44 -16.76 -2.73
C SER A 2 24.25 -17.27 -1.92
N ALA A 3 23.82 -18.49 -2.27
CA ALA A 3 22.78 -19.31 -1.65
C ALA A 3 22.96 -19.56 -0.12
N ASP A 4 24.10 -19.18 0.44
CA ASP A 4 24.49 -19.41 1.83
C ASP A 4 23.72 -18.54 2.85
N VAL A 5 23.01 -17.49 2.39
CA VAL A 5 22.24 -16.58 3.28
C VAL A 5 20.98 -17.24 3.82
N VAL A 6 20.46 -18.27 3.15
CA VAL A 6 19.26 -19.01 3.57
C VAL A 6 19.61 -20.14 4.56
N ALA A 7 20.87 -20.56 4.62
CA ALA A 7 21.29 -21.68 5.46
C ALA A 7 21.21 -21.39 6.98
N ASN A 8 21.33 -20.14 7.41
CA ASN A 8 21.30 -19.74 8.83
C ASN A 8 19.97 -19.17 9.33
N GLY A 9 18.93 -19.15 8.51
CA GLY A 9 17.58 -18.65 8.91
C GLY A 9 17.49 -17.16 9.24
N LYS A 10 18.60 -16.42 9.18
CA LYS A 10 18.65 -14.98 9.55
C LYS A 10 18.67 -14.09 8.31
N ILE A 11 17.81 -13.06 8.30
CA ILE A 11 17.78 -12.05 7.25
C ILE A 11 18.92 -11.05 7.47
N PRO A 12 19.74 -10.74 6.44
CA PRO A 12 20.74 -9.68 6.52
C PRO A 12 20.11 -8.33 6.85
N PHE A 13 20.83 -7.50 7.61
CA PHE A 13 20.33 -6.19 8.02
C PHE A 13 19.91 -5.31 6.84
N LEU A 14 20.67 -5.33 5.73
CA LEU A 14 20.32 -4.60 4.51
C LEU A 14 18.94 -5.00 3.95
N GLN A 15 18.59 -6.29 3.96
CA GLN A 15 17.26 -6.74 3.50
C GLN A 15 16.15 -6.27 4.45
N LYS A 16 16.41 -6.15 5.76
CA LYS A 16 15.46 -5.57 6.72
C LYS A 16 15.20 -4.09 6.43
N ILE A 17 16.27 -3.34 6.12
CA ILE A 17 16.14 -1.93 5.71
C ILE A 17 15.35 -1.80 4.41
N ILE A 18 15.68 -2.60 3.39
CA ILE A 18 14.98 -2.56 2.09
C ILE A 18 13.49 -2.89 2.27
N TYR A 19 13.16 -3.87 3.10
CA TYR A 19 11.77 -4.17 3.43
C TYR A 19 11.12 -3.00 4.18
N GLY A 20 11.82 -2.38 5.11
CA GLY A 20 11.38 -1.21 5.86
C GLY A 20 11.15 0.03 4.97
N LEU A 21 11.90 0.20 3.86
CA LEU A 21 11.65 1.25 2.87
C LEU A 21 10.26 1.09 2.24
N GLY A 22 9.80 -0.14 2.01
CA GLY A 22 8.42 -0.41 1.60
C GLY A 22 7.41 0.10 2.62
N ALA A 23 7.67 -0.06 3.93
CA ALA A 23 6.82 0.50 4.98
C ALA A 23 6.82 2.03 4.99
N LEU A 24 7.98 2.63 4.77
CA LEU A 24 8.09 4.08 4.65
C LEU A 24 7.19 4.61 3.52
N ILE A 25 7.25 4.00 2.34
CA ILE A 25 6.41 4.40 1.19
C ILE A 25 4.93 4.14 1.46
N ASN A 26 4.59 2.97 2.01
CA ASN A 26 3.21 2.62 2.36
C ASN A 26 2.58 3.65 3.30
N ASN A 27 3.29 3.99 4.37
CA ASN A 27 2.81 4.96 5.36
C ASN A 27 2.87 6.40 4.84
N LEU A 28 3.85 6.73 3.98
CA LEU A 28 3.97 8.05 3.37
C LEU A 28 2.76 8.35 2.46
N LEU A 29 2.38 7.42 1.59
CA LEU A 29 1.20 7.57 0.74
C LEU A 29 -0.08 7.66 1.57
N SER A 30 -0.22 6.83 2.61
CA SER A 30 -1.37 6.89 3.52
C SER A 30 -1.46 8.22 4.28
N ALA A 31 -0.33 8.70 4.80
CA ALA A 31 -0.25 9.98 5.51
C ALA A 31 -0.46 11.17 4.55
N ALA A 32 0.06 11.09 3.33
CA ALA A 32 -0.08 12.14 2.33
C ALA A 32 -1.53 12.30 1.89
N ILE A 33 -2.25 11.22 1.57
CA ILE A 33 -3.68 11.31 1.26
C ILE A 33 -4.45 11.92 2.43
N GLY A 34 -4.24 11.44 3.66
CA GLY A 34 -4.93 11.94 4.84
C GLY A 34 -4.62 13.41 5.14
N GLY A 35 -3.35 13.84 5.00
CA GLY A 35 -2.91 15.20 5.27
C GLY A 35 -3.26 16.20 4.17
N MET A 36 -3.14 15.77 2.90
CA MET A 36 -3.37 16.66 1.77
C MET A 36 -4.86 16.88 1.47
N VAL A 37 -5.75 15.99 1.89
CA VAL A 37 -7.20 16.14 1.74
C VAL A 37 -7.72 17.45 2.35
N ILE A 38 -7.05 18.01 3.36
CA ILE A 38 -7.39 19.30 3.95
C ILE A 38 -7.35 20.45 2.93
N VAL A 39 -6.53 20.32 1.88
CA VAL A 39 -6.42 21.32 0.79
C VAL A 39 -7.73 21.44 0.01
N LEU A 40 -8.50 20.37 -0.13
CA LEU A 40 -9.80 20.41 -0.79
C LEU A 40 -10.79 21.32 -0.06
N ASN A 41 -10.70 21.36 1.27
CA ASN A 41 -11.53 22.24 2.07
C ASN A 41 -10.92 23.66 2.16
N LEU A 42 -9.65 23.79 2.54
CA LEU A 42 -9.01 25.09 2.78
C LEU A 42 -8.64 25.82 1.47
N GLY A 43 -8.18 25.09 0.46
CA GLY A 43 -7.74 25.66 -0.82
C GLY A 43 -8.88 25.83 -1.83
N LEU A 44 -9.78 24.84 -1.95
CA LEU A 44 -10.89 24.88 -2.90
C LEU A 44 -12.23 25.30 -2.28
N GLY A 45 -12.32 25.43 -0.95
CA GLY A 45 -13.56 25.76 -0.26
C GLY A 45 -14.63 24.67 -0.33
N MET A 46 -14.26 23.42 -0.62
CA MET A 46 -15.22 22.30 -0.70
C MET A 46 -15.89 22.04 0.64
N ASN A 47 -17.16 21.64 0.57
CA ASN A 47 -17.92 21.24 1.75
C ASN A 47 -17.22 20.09 2.49
N PRO A 48 -16.95 20.20 3.81
CA PRO A 48 -16.28 19.16 4.60
C PRO A 48 -16.94 17.79 4.51
N ALA A 49 -18.26 17.72 4.36
CA ALA A 49 -18.97 16.44 4.20
C ALA A 49 -18.60 15.75 2.89
N LEU A 50 -18.46 16.48 1.79
CA LEU A 50 -18.02 15.95 0.50
C LEU A 50 -16.55 15.51 0.56
N VAL A 51 -15.69 16.28 1.22
CA VAL A 51 -14.29 15.90 1.46
C VAL A 51 -14.19 14.62 2.28
N GLY A 52 -15.04 14.46 3.31
CA GLY A 52 -15.16 13.23 4.08
C GLY A 52 -15.57 12.02 3.23
N LEU A 53 -16.55 12.18 2.33
CA LEU A 53 -17.00 11.13 1.42
C LEU A 53 -15.90 10.70 0.44
N VAL A 54 -15.21 11.67 -0.17
CA VAL A 54 -14.09 11.41 -1.09
C VAL A 54 -12.97 10.63 -0.39
N SER A 55 -12.75 10.87 0.90
CA SER A 55 -11.73 10.17 1.67
C SER A 55 -12.16 8.78 2.13
N ALA A 56 -13.45 8.58 2.43
CA ALA A 56 -13.96 7.36 3.02
C ALA A 56 -14.37 6.31 1.97
N LEU A 57 -15.09 6.72 0.91
CA LEU A 57 -15.65 5.79 -0.06
C LEU A 57 -14.62 4.92 -0.78
N PRO A 58 -13.47 5.45 -1.25
CA PRO A 58 -12.48 4.61 -1.91
C PRO A 58 -11.87 3.55 -0.98
N ARG A 59 -11.75 3.83 0.32
CA ARG A 59 -11.23 2.86 1.30
C ARG A 59 -12.14 1.65 1.50
N LEU A 60 -13.44 1.79 1.24
CA LEU A 60 -14.37 0.66 1.32
C LEU A 60 -14.06 -0.41 0.26
N THR A 61 -13.45 -0.02 -0.86
CA THR A 61 -13.05 -1.00 -1.89
C THR A 61 -11.90 -1.89 -1.45
N ASP A 62 -11.06 -1.44 -0.50
CA ASP A 62 -9.93 -2.21 0.02
C ASP A 62 -10.40 -3.55 0.60
N ALA A 63 -11.59 -3.58 1.22
CA ALA A 63 -12.19 -4.81 1.74
C ALA A 63 -12.34 -5.92 0.66
N ILE A 64 -12.44 -5.54 -0.61
CA ILE A 64 -12.57 -6.46 -1.75
C ILE A 64 -11.24 -6.57 -2.50
N THR A 65 -10.59 -5.44 -2.74
CA THR A 65 -9.38 -5.38 -3.57
C THR A 65 -8.16 -6.00 -2.90
N ASP A 66 -8.01 -5.86 -1.58
CA ASP A 66 -6.88 -6.45 -0.85
C ASP A 66 -6.88 -7.98 -0.88
N PRO A 67 -7.98 -8.69 -0.52
CA PRO A 67 -8.03 -10.14 -0.64
C PRO A 67 -7.87 -10.61 -2.09
N LEU A 68 -8.45 -9.87 -3.05
CA LEU A 68 -8.34 -10.20 -4.47
C LEU A 68 -6.89 -10.08 -4.94
N MET A 69 -6.21 -9.00 -4.58
CA MET A 69 -4.80 -8.78 -4.93
C MET A 69 -3.88 -9.80 -4.26
N GLY A 70 -4.15 -10.14 -2.99
CA GLY A 70 -3.47 -11.23 -2.29
C GLY A 70 -3.61 -12.53 -3.06
N TYR A 71 -4.83 -12.90 -3.43
CA TYR A 71 -5.08 -14.12 -4.22
C TYR A 71 -4.35 -14.11 -5.57
N ILE A 72 -4.45 -13.01 -6.33
CA ILE A 72 -3.79 -12.87 -7.64
C ILE A 72 -2.27 -13.00 -7.49
N SER A 73 -1.66 -12.27 -6.55
CA SER A 73 -0.21 -12.28 -6.36
C SER A 73 0.31 -13.64 -5.90
N ASP A 74 -0.45 -14.38 -5.08
CA ASP A 74 -0.05 -15.69 -4.59
C ASP A 74 -0.10 -16.78 -5.66
N HIS A 75 -1.01 -16.65 -6.65
CA HIS A 75 -1.15 -17.63 -7.74
C HIS A 75 -0.35 -17.28 -9.00
N THR A 76 0.33 -16.16 -9.01
CA THR A 76 1.13 -15.73 -10.18
C THR A 76 2.42 -16.54 -10.28
N LYS A 77 2.69 -17.02 -11.51
CA LYS A 77 3.93 -17.71 -11.86
C LYS A 77 4.79 -16.78 -12.71
N SER A 78 5.84 -16.20 -12.11
CA SER A 78 6.77 -15.31 -12.81
C SER A 78 8.22 -15.74 -12.54
N LYS A 79 9.09 -15.53 -13.54
CA LYS A 79 10.54 -15.74 -13.40
C LYS A 79 11.18 -14.80 -12.37
N TRP A 80 10.53 -13.69 -12.08
CA TRP A 80 11.01 -12.65 -11.15
C TRP A 80 10.49 -12.84 -9.71
N GLY A 81 9.70 -13.89 -9.46
CA GLY A 81 8.96 -14.15 -8.23
C GLY A 81 7.47 -13.93 -8.45
N ARG A 82 6.62 -14.36 -7.50
CA ARG A 82 5.16 -14.23 -7.66
C ARG A 82 4.65 -12.84 -7.24
N ARG A 83 5.23 -12.22 -6.20
CA ARG A 83 4.78 -10.92 -5.64
C ARG A 83 5.57 -9.72 -6.14
N ARG A 84 6.85 -9.90 -6.43
CA ARG A 84 7.76 -8.81 -6.86
C ARG A 84 7.29 -8.01 -8.08
N PRO A 85 6.73 -8.61 -9.15
CA PRO A 85 6.19 -7.85 -10.28
C PRO A 85 5.10 -6.87 -9.87
N TYR A 86 4.22 -7.28 -8.96
CA TYR A 86 3.13 -6.44 -8.46
C TYR A 86 3.62 -5.29 -7.60
N ILE A 87 4.58 -5.55 -6.71
CA ILE A 87 5.23 -4.49 -5.91
C ILE A 87 5.87 -3.46 -6.82
N PHE A 88 6.57 -3.91 -7.87
CA PHE A 88 7.24 -3.02 -8.82
C PHE A 88 6.25 -2.17 -9.61
N CYS A 89 5.30 -2.80 -10.29
CA CYS A 89 4.29 -2.10 -11.09
C CYS A 89 3.38 -1.23 -10.20
N GLY A 90 3.02 -1.72 -9.01
CA GLY A 90 2.20 -1.01 -8.04
C GLY A 90 2.87 0.26 -7.52
N ALA A 91 4.16 0.21 -7.20
CA ALA A 91 4.91 1.39 -6.77
C ALA A 91 4.96 2.48 -7.85
N ILE A 92 5.19 2.09 -9.10
CA ILE A 92 5.22 3.02 -10.24
C ILE A 92 3.82 3.60 -10.48
N ALA A 93 2.81 2.75 -10.57
CA ALA A 93 1.44 3.17 -10.83
C ALA A 93 0.90 4.08 -9.71
N ALA A 94 1.09 3.69 -8.44
CA ALA A 94 0.66 4.48 -7.31
C ALA A 94 1.35 5.85 -7.25
N GLY A 95 2.67 5.92 -7.53
CA GLY A 95 3.40 7.18 -7.56
C GLY A 95 2.93 8.10 -8.68
N ILE A 96 2.71 7.57 -9.90
CA ILE A 96 2.22 8.36 -11.04
C ILE A 96 0.79 8.85 -10.77
N ILE A 97 -0.10 7.95 -10.36
CA ILE A 97 -1.52 8.30 -10.12
C ILE A 97 -1.63 9.29 -8.97
N PHE A 98 -0.84 9.12 -7.90
CA PHE A 98 -0.79 10.08 -6.80
C PHE A 98 -0.37 11.46 -7.27
N ALA A 99 0.70 11.56 -8.06
CA ALA A 99 1.16 12.84 -8.62
C ALA A 99 0.10 13.51 -9.51
N LEU A 100 -0.61 12.73 -10.34
CA LEU A 100 -1.65 13.23 -11.23
C LEU A 100 -2.93 13.63 -10.49
N LEU A 101 -3.28 12.95 -9.40
CA LEU A 101 -4.49 13.21 -8.61
C LEU A 101 -4.53 14.65 -8.07
N TRP A 102 -3.39 15.24 -7.81
CA TRP A 102 -3.26 16.59 -7.25
C TRP A 102 -3.00 17.68 -8.30
N GLN A 103 -2.95 17.34 -9.60
CA GLN A 103 -2.88 18.32 -10.69
C GLN A 103 -4.29 18.82 -11.02
N LEU A 104 -4.82 19.69 -10.18
CA LEU A 104 -6.20 20.17 -10.28
C LEU A 104 -6.30 21.37 -11.21
N PRO A 105 -7.22 21.36 -12.18
CA PRO A 105 -7.52 22.55 -12.97
C PRO A 105 -8.23 23.59 -12.10
N GLU A 106 -7.84 24.84 -12.21
CA GLU A 106 -8.45 25.96 -11.49
C GLU A 106 -9.85 26.31 -12.00
N GLY A 107 -10.67 26.95 -11.13
CA GLY A 107 -11.93 27.56 -11.52
C GLY A 107 -13.05 26.59 -11.91
N LYS A 108 -12.97 25.33 -11.50
CA LYS A 108 -14.04 24.34 -11.71
C LYS A 108 -15.06 24.35 -10.57
N SER A 109 -16.23 23.75 -10.83
CA SER A 109 -17.27 23.60 -9.82
C SER A 109 -16.88 22.60 -8.73
N GLU A 110 -17.48 22.75 -7.55
CA GLU A 110 -17.30 21.81 -6.43
C GLU A 110 -17.65 20.37 -6.84
N GLU A 111 -18.71 20.20 -7.63
CA GLU A 111 -19.14 18.90 -8.14
C GLU A 111 -18.07 18.26 -9.05
N TYR A 112 -17.39 19.06 -9.88
CA TYR A 112 -16.29 18.59 -10.70
C TYR A 112 -15.14 18.05 -9.84
N TYR A 113 -14.73 18.81 -8.81
CA TYR A 113 -13.66 18.39 -7.91
C TYR A 113 -14.03 17.15 -7.13
N PHE A 114 -15.28 17.04 -6.67
CA PHE A 114 -15.78 15.85 -5.98
C PHE A 114 -15.64 14.59 -6.84
N TRP A 115 -16.16 14.61 -8.07
CA TRP A 115 -16.08 13.45 -8.95
C TRP A 115 -14.66 13.14 -9.42
N PHE A 116 -13.86 14.17 -9.69
CA PHE A 116 -12.45 14.02 -10.07
C PHE A 116 -11.66 13.29 -8.97
N PHE A 117 -11.76 13.77 -7.74
CA PHE A 117 -11.09 13.14 -6.60
C PHE A 117 -11.65 11.77 -6.27
N LEU A 118 -12.95 11.58 -6.32
CA LEU A 118 -13.58 10.30 -6.03
C LEU A 118 -13.08 9.22 -7.00
N ILE A 119 -13.18 9.48 -8.30
CA ILE A 119 -12.74 8.53 -9.34
C ILE A 119 -11.22 8.34 -9.28
N GLY A 120 -10.47 9.44 -9.19
CA GLY A 120 -9.01 9.40 -9.09
C GLY A 120 -8.52 8.63 -7.86
N SER A 121 -9.18 8.80 -6.72
CA SER A 121 -8.88 8.05 -5.50
C SER A 121 -9.18 6.55 -5.65
N PHE A 122 -10.27 6.17 -6.30
CA PHE A 122 -10.50 4.74 -6.60
C PHE A 122 -9.37 4.14 -7.43
N ILE A 123 -8.93 4.84 -8.47
CA ILE A 123 -7.83 4.38 -9.32
C ILE A 123 -6.52 4.32 -8.51
N PHE A 124 -6.29 5.34 -7.67
CA PHE A 124 -5.12 5.37 -6.79
C PHE A 124 -5.11 4.19 -5.82
N TYR A 125 -6.22 3.90 -5.11
CA TYR A 125 -6.29 2.79 -4.15
C TYR A 125 -6.10 1.44 -4.82
N LEU A 126 -6.58 1.24 -6.05
CA LEU A 126 -6.28 0.03 -6.83
C LEU A 126 -4.77 -0.16 -7.07
N ALA A 127 -4.08 0.91 -7.47
CA ALA A 127 -2.63 0.88 -7.66
C ALA A 127 -1.88 0.72 -6.33
N TYR A 128 -2.36 1.36 -5.28
CA TYR A 128 -1.81 1.26 -3.94
C TYR A 128 -1.92 -0.16 -3.38
N THR A 129 -3.09 -0.80 -3.48
CA THR A 129 -3.30 -2.21 -3.08
C THR A 129 -2.38 -3.16 -3.87
N MET A 130 -2.15 -2.88 -5.16
CA MET A 130 -1.22 -3.66 -5.98
C MET A 130 0.23 -3.60 -5.46
N PHE A 131 0.63 -2.51 -4.81
CA PHE A 131 1.91 -2.38 -4.11
C PHE A 131 1.86 -2.96 -2.70
N ALA A 132 0.91 -2.49 -1.88
CA ALA A 132 0.90 -2.67 -0.43
C ALA A 132 0.65 -4.12 -0.02
N THR A 133 -0.34 -4.79 -0.61
CA THR A 133 -0.75 -6.14 -0.23
C THR A 133 0.32 -7.19 -0.52
N PRO A 134 0.93 -7.27 -1.74
CA PRO A 134 2.00 -8.22 -2.00
C PRO A 134 3.28 -7.90 -1.21
N TRP A 135 3.58 -6.61 -0.96
CA TRP A 135 4.71 -6.22 -0.14
C TRP A 135 4.54 -6.68 1.32
N ALA A 136 3.39 -6.44 1.93
CA ALA A 136 3.11 -6.88 3.30
C ALA A 136 3.17 -8.41 3.42
N ALA A 137 2.55 -9.12 2.49
CA ALA A 137 2.56 -10.57 2.46
C ALA A 137 3.96 -11.16 2.24
N LEU A 138 4.82 -10.50 1.46
CA LEU A 138 6.23 -10.91 1.28
C LEU A 138 6.98 -10.89 2.61
N GLY A 139 6.75 -9.91 3.48
CA GLY A 139 7.43 -9.79 4.77
C GLY A 139 7.21 -10.98 5.70
N TYR A 140 6.01 -11.56 5.68
CA TYR A 140 5.71 -12.74 6.50
C TYR A 140 6.41 -14.01 6.02
N GLU A 141 6.90 -14.04 4.78
CA GLU A 141 7.57 -15.18 4.18
C GLU A 141 9.10 -15.09 4.18
N LEU A 142 9.65 -13.89 4.44
CA LEU A 142 11.10 -13.65 4.39
C LEU A 142 11.88 -14.51 5.39
N THR A 143 11.30 -14.87 6.54
CA THR A 143 11.96 -15.73 7.53
C THR A 143 10.96 -16.61 8.29
N PRO A 144 11.30 -17.89 8.51
CA PRO A 144 10.55 -18.76 9.41
C PRO A 144 10.90 -18.54 10.89
N ASP A 145 12.06 -17.92 11.20
CA ASP A 145 12.52 -17.70 12.56
C ASP A 145 11.71 -16.60 13.27
N TYR A 146 11.18 -16.89 14.45
CA TYR A 146 10.34 -15.98 15.21
C TYR A 146 11.08 -14.70 15.64
N HIS A 147 12.30 -14.84 16.16
CA HIS A 147 13.07 -13.70 16.66
C HIS A 147 13.53 -12.79 15.51
N ASP A 148 13.91 -13.39 14.38
CA ASP A 148 14.32 -12.61 13.21
C ASP A 148 13.12 -11.92 12.55
N ARG A 149 11.93 -12.55 12.56
CA ARG A 149 10.67 -11.93 12.15
C ARG A 149 10.33 -10.73 13.02
N THR A 150 10.47 -10.85 14.34
CA THR A 150 10.26 -9.73 15.27
C THR A 150 11.18 -8.55 14.96
N ARG A 151 12.46 -8.81 14.67
CA ARG A 151 13.42 -7.78 14.28
C ARG A 151 13.07 -7.15 12.93
N LEU A 152 12.60 -7.94 11.96
CA LEU A 152 12.11 -7.44 10.68
C LEU A 152 10.92 -6.50 10.85
N MET A 153 9.91 -6.91 11.63
CA MET A 153 8.72 -6.11 11.90
C MET A 153 9.05 -4.85 12.72
N ALA A 154 10.00 -4.92 13.65
CA ALA A 154 10.49 -3.75 14.38
C ALA A 154 11.16 -2.73 13.43
N THR A 155 12.01 -3.19 12.50
CA THR A 155 12.63 -2.33 11.47
C THR A 155 11.57 -1.73 10.55
N GLN A 156 10.59 -2.52 10.12
CA GLN A 156 9.45 -2.07 9.33
C GLN A 156 8.69 -0.95 10.03
N ASN A 157 8.31 -1.16 11.29
CA ASN A 157 7.58 -0.15 12.06
C ASN A 157 8.42 1.12 12.24
N PHE A 158 9.68 1.01 12.62
CA PHE A 158 10.56 2.17 12.77
C PHE A 158 10.64 3.01 11.48
N MET A 159 10.91 2.36 10.34
CA MET A 159 10.97 3.04 9.06
C MET A 159 9.62 3.64 8.66
N GLY A 160 8.53 2.93 8.92
CA GLY A 160 7.18 3.42 8.63
C GLY A 160 6.77 4.63 9.44
N GLN A 161 7.22 4.74 10.71
CA GLN A 161 6.92 5.91 11.56
C GLN A 161 7.60 7.19 11.08
N ILE A 162 8.70 7.11 10.32
CA ILE A 162 9.35 8.29 9.73
C ILE A 162 8.37 9.05 8.83
N ALA A 163 7.50 8.35 8.11
CA ALA A 163 6.48 8.97 7.27
C ALA A 163 5.52 9.86 8.08
N TYR A 164 5.07 9.39 9.22
CA TYR A 164 4.17 10.16 10.10
C TYR A 164 4.88 11.32 10.81
N LEU A 165 6.18 11.25 11.04
CA LEU A 165 6.97 12.38 11.53
C LEU A 165 7.10 13.50 10.48
N ILE A 166 7.12 13.14 9.20
CA ILE A 166 7.23 14.10 8.09
C ILE A 166 5.85 14.69 7.74
N ALA A 167 4.76 13.95 7.91
CA ALA A 167 3.42 14.34 7.47
C ALA A 167 2.95 15.74 7.95
N PRO A 168 3.19 16.19 9.21
CA PRO A 168 2.81 17.53 9.65
C PRO A 168 3.46 18.66 8.84
N TRP A 169 4.64 18.43 8.26
CA TRP A 169 5.34 19.42 7.44
C TRP A 169 4.71 19.61 6.06
N PHE A 170 3.81 18.71 5.63
CA PHE A 170 3.12 18.84 4.34
C PHE A 170 2.30 20.12 4.28
N LEU A 171 1.54 20.42 5.33
CA LEU A 171 0.73 21.65 5.37
C LEU A 171 1.62 22.90 5.31
N LEU A 172 2.70 22.92 6.10
CA LEU A 172 3.65 24.04 6.09
C LEU A 172 4.32 24.22 4.72
N PHE A 173 4.63 23.12 4.04
CA PHE A 173 5.18 23.16 2.69
C PHE A 173 4.18 23.74 1.69
N MET A 174 2.92 23.28 1.72
CA MET A 174 1.87 23.72 0.80
C MET A 174 1.46 25.18 1.00
N GLN A 175 1.60 25.73 2.22
CA GLN A 175 1.25 27.10 2.58
C GLN A 175 2.44 28.07 2.47
N ASN A 176 3.54 27.67 1.84
CA ASN A 176 4.72 28.52 1.77
C ASN A 176 4.61 29.55 0.63
N ASP A 177 4.22 30.78 0.97
CA ASP A 177 4.03 31.89 0.04
C ASP A 177 5.33 32.35 -0.67
N LEU A 178 6.54 31.90 -0.19
CA LEU A 178 7.80 32.18 -0.85
C LEU A 178 8.07 31.24 -2.03
N LEU A 179 7.43 30.06 -2.03
CA LEU A 179 7.67 29.02 -3.03
C LEU A 179 6.50 28.87 -4.01
N PHE A 180 5.29 29.14 -3.58
CA PHE A 180 4.08 28.87 -4.36
C PHE A 180 3.13 30.08 -4.33
N GLU A 181 2.42 30.27 -5.44
CA GLU A 181 1.43 31.35 -5.57
C GLU A 181 0.19 31.10 -4.71
N ASP A 182 -0.15 29.82 -4.54
CA ASP A 182 -1.27 29.37 -3.71
C ASP A 182 -1.03 27.97 -3.11
N MET A 183 -1.90 27.56 -2.20
CA MET A 183 -1.87 26.27 -1.53
C MET A 183 -2.08 25.09 -2.51
N MET A 184 -2.80 25.33 -3.61
CA MET A 184 -3.06 24.31 -4.63
C MET A 184 -1.81 23.99 -5.42
N ALA A 185 -1.05 25.01 -5.85
CA ALA A 185 0.25 24.85 -6.48
C ALA A 185 1.22 24.11 -5.54
N GLY A 186 1.23 24.46 -4.26
CA GLY A 186 2.01 23.76 -3.24
C GLY A 186 1.65 22.28 -3.12
N ALA A 187 0.36 21.95 -3.14
CA ALA A 187 -0.14 20.57 -3.11
C ALA A 187 0.26 19.79 -4.37
N ALA A 188 0.15 20.40 -5.54
CA ALA A 188 0.55 19.79 -6.81
C ALA A 188 2.04 19.44 -6.83
N TRP A 189 2.90 20.37 -6.39
CA TRP A 189 4.35 20.11 -6.29
C TRP A 189 4.69 19.06 -5.25
N LEU A 190 4.06 19.11 -4.07
CA LEU A 190 4.25 18.10 -3.04
C LEU A 190 3.87 16.71 -3.53
N ALA A 191 2.77 16.59 -4.28
CA ALA A 191 2.33 15.33 -4.84
C ALA A 191 3.31 14.77 -5.88
N VAL A 192 3.91 15.62 -6.71
CA VAL A 192 4.96 15.20 -7.64
C VAL A 192 6.19 14.70 -6.89
N ILE A 193 6.62 15.39 -5.84
CA ILE A 193 7.77 14.99 -5.01
C ILE A 193 7.50 13.64 -4.34
N ILE A 194 6.33 13.48 -3.69
CA ILE A 194 5.94 12.22 -3.04
C ILE A 194 5.79 11.10 -4.07
N GLY A 195 5.18 11.38 -5.23
CA GLY A 195 5.03 10.41 -6.30
C GLY A 195 6.38 9.93 -6.86
N ALA A 196 7.29 10.85 -7.14
CA ALA A 196 8.64 10.53 -7.59
C ALA A 196 9.42 9.73 -6.53
N PHE A 197 9.34 10.13 -5.27
CA PHE A 197 9.95 9.41 -4.16
C PHE A 197 9.37 8.00 -4.01
N THR A 198 8.05 7.86 -4.17
CA THR A 198 7.36 6.56 -4.16
C THR A 198 7.87 5.65 -5.27
N ILE A 199 8.04 6.16 -6.49
CA ILE A 199 8.60 5.39 -7.60
C ILE A 199 10.04 4.99 -7.28
N CYS A 200 10.90 5.94 -6.94
CA CYS A 200 12.33 5.67 -6.72
C CYS A 200 12.58 4.68 -5.57
N VAL A 201 11.88 4.84 -4.45
CA VAL A 201 12.12 4.05 -3.24
C VAL A 201 11.21 2.82 -3.18
N GLY A 202 9.96 2.92 -3.63
CA GLY A 202 8.97 1.84 -3.58
C GLY A 202 9.30 0.65 -4.49
N VAL A 203 10.11 0.86 -5.53
CA VAL A 203 10.57 -0.26 -6.39
C VAL A 203 11.72 -1.06 -5.75
N LEU A 204 12.44 -0.51 -4.76
CA LEU A 204 13.59 -1.17 -4.15
C LEU A 204 13.25 -2.52 -3.50
N PRO A 205 12.15 -2.68 -2.75
CA PRO A 205 11.73 -3.98 -2.26
C PRO A 205 11.54 -5.01 -3.36
N ALA A 206 10.97 -4.63 -4.50
CA ALA A 206 10.77 -5.54 -5.62
C ALA A 206 12.10 -5.97 -6.29
N ILE A 207 13.08 -5.06 -6.35
CA ILE A 207 14.36 -5.32 -7.02
C ILE A 207 15.30 -6.15 -6.12
N PHE A 208 15.42 -5.76 -4.86
CA PHE A 208 16.49 -6.26 -3.99
C PHE A 208 16.06 -7.34 -2.99
N LEU A 209 14.75 -7.43 -2.63
CA LEU A 209 14.30 -8.51 -1.77
C LEU A 209 14.28 -9.81 -2.56
N LYS A 210 14.78 -10.86 -1.94
CA LYS A 210 14.70 -12.21 -2.50
C LYS A 210 13.46 -12.90 -1.93
N GLU A 211 12.51 -13.17 -2.82
CA GLU A 211 11.39 -14.04 -2.47
C GLU A 211 11.94 -15.47 -2.26
N PRO A 212 11.73 -16.09 -1.08
CA PRO A 212 12.15 -17.46 -0.88
C PRO A 212 11.32 -18.32 -1.86
N ILE A 213 11.98 -18.81 -2.92
CA ILE A 213 11.40 -19.71 -3.91
C ILE A 213 11.25 -21.09 -3.22
N LYS A 214 10.50 -21.19 -2.18
CA LYS A 214 9.87 -22.42 -1.82
C LYS A 214 8.59 -22.47 -2.64
N HIS A 215 8.64 -23.22 -3.75
CA HIS A 215 7.47 -23.99 -4.13
C HIS A 215 7.15 -24.85 -2.88
N VAL A 216 6.49 -24.25 -1.90
CA VAL A 216 5.63 -25.01 -1.04
C VAL A 216 4.53 -25.46 -2.00
N GLN A 217 4.78 -26.58 -2.70
CA GLN A 217 3.73 -27.54 -2.89
C GLN A 217 3.27 -27.81 -1.45
N ALA A 218 2.33 -26.99 -0.97
CA ALA A 218 1.48 -27.39 0.12
C ALA A 218 0.88 -28.69 -0.40
N GLY A 219 1.46 -29.79 0.04
CA GLY A 219 0.81 -31.07 -0.16
C GLY A 219 -0.61 -30.90 0.37
N PRO A 220 -1.59 -31.54 -0.25
CA PRO A 220 -2.97 -31.39 0.18
C PRO A 220 -3.03 -31.65 1.69
N ILE A 221 -3.43 -30.64 2.45
CA ILE A 221 -3.73 -30.81 3.86
C ILE A 221 -4.87 -31.83 3.89
N PRO A 222 -4.71 -32.97 4.60
CA PRO A 222 -5.77 -33.97 4.66
C PRO A 222 -7.07 -33.33 5.13
N GLY A 223 -8.09 -33.28 4.25
CA GLY A 223 -9.38 -32.61 4.53
C GLY A 223 -9.62 -31.29 3.82
N GLU A 224 -8.63 -30.69 3.16
CA GLU A 224 -8.83 -29.50 2.35
C GLU A 224 -9.48 -29.86 1.01
N GLN A 225 -10.73 -29.47 0.84
CA GLN A 225 -11.39 -29.52 -0.46
C GLN A 225 -10.62 -28.58 -1.40
N PHE A 226 -10.11 -29.13 -2.51
CA PHE A 226 -9.45 -28.36 -3.57
C PHE A 226 -10.29 -27.11 -3.91
N ILE A 227 -9.79 -25.95 -3.51
CA ILE A 227 -10.38 -24.68 -3.96
C ILE A 227 -10.02 -24.58 -5.45
N THR A 228 -11.02 -24.76 -6.30
CA THR A 228 -10.86 -24.64 -7.74
C THR A 228 -10.26 -23.29 -8.07
N PRO A 229 -9.14 -23.22 -8.86
CA PRO A 229 -8.55 -21.97 -9.25
C PRO A 229 -9.58 -21.11 -10.00
N GLY A 230 -9.71 -19.84 -9.62
CA GLY A 230 -10.62 -18.89 -10.25
C GLY A 230 -11.51 -18.13 -9.25
N VAL A 231 -12.30 -17.20 -9.76
CA VAL A 231 -13.19 -16.32 -8.97
C VAL A 231 -14.15 -17.12 -8.06
N LYS A 232 -14.65 -18.25 -8.53
CA LYS A 232 -15.55 -19.10 -7.72
C LYS A 232 -14.82 -19.70 -6.50
N GLY A 233 -13.56 -20.12 -6.66
CA GLY A 233 -12.73 -20.61 -5.57
C GLY A 233 -12.41 -19.51 -4.55
N PHE A 234 -12.08 -18.31 -5.03
CA PHE A 234 -11.90 -17.14 -4.18
C PHE A 234 -13.16 -16.82 -3.35
N LEU A 235 -14.32 -16.72 -3.97
CA LEU A 235 -15.58 -16.41 -3.28
C LEU A 235 -15.94 -17.48 -2.25
N LYS A 236 -15.70 -18.76 -2.56
CA LYS A 236 -15.94 -19.87 -1.61
C LYS A 236 -14.97 -19.78 -0.43
N GLY A 237 -13.68 -19.51 -0.68
CA GLY A 237 -12.67 -19.33 0.37
C GLY A 237 -13.00 -18.14 1.27
N PHE A 238 -13.36 -17.00 0.69
CA PHE A 238 -13.77 -15.80 1.40
C PHE A 238 -15.00 -16.06 2.30
N ALA A 239 -16.04 -16.68 1.74
CA ALA A 239 -17.25 -17.04 2.50
C ALA A 239 -16.95 -18.01 3.66
N THR A 240 -15.99 -18.93 3.49
CA THR A 240 -15.54 -19.84 4.55
C THR A 240 -14.80 -19.09 5.66
N THR A 241 -13.92 -18.17 5.28
CA THR A 241 -13.13 -17.36 6.23
C THR A 241 -14.04 -16.46 7.08
N VAL A 242 -15.02 -15.79 6.44
CA VAL A 242 -15.99 -14.93 7.16
C VAL A 242 -16.88 -15.73 8.12
N LYS A 243 -17.12 -17.02 7.86
CA LYS A 243 -17.88 -17.89 8.77
C LYS A 243 -17.03 -18.47 9.91
N PHE A 244 -15.73 -18.34 9.85
CA PHE A 244 -14.80 -18.91 10.84
C PHE A 244 -14.79 -18.06 12.12
N ARG A 245 -15.36 -18.59 13.22
CA ARG A 245 -15.52 -17.87 14.48
C ARG A 245 -14.25 -17.21 15.02
N PRO A 246 -13.05 -17.85 15.06
CA PRO A 246 -11.81 -17.20 15.52
C PRO A 246 -11.46 -15.97 14.69
N PHE A 247 -11.71 -15.97 13.37
CA PHE A 247 -11.51 -14.82 12.51
C PHE A 247 -12.43 -13.66 12.89
N LEU A 248 -13.71 -13.94 13.15
CA LEU A 248 -14.68 -12.91 13.59
C LEU A 248 -14.29 -12.30 14.93
N PHE A 249 -13.80 -13.11 15.89
CA PHE A 249 -13.29 -12.60 17.17
C PHE A 249 -12.07 -11.70 16.98
N LEU A 250 -11.15 -12.08 16.09
CA LEU A 250 -9.98 -11.26 15.76
C LEU A 250 -10.39 -9.92 15.14
N CYS A 251 -11.32 -9.94 14.18
CA CYS A 251 -11.87 -8.72 13.60
C CYS A 251 -12.54 -7.84 14.65
N ALA A 252 -13.39 -8.40 15.50
CA ALA A 252 -14.04 -7.65 16.58
C ALA A 252 -13.03 -7.01 17.55
N ALA A 253 -11.97 -7.74 17.91
CA ALA A 253 -10.91 -7.24 18.77
C ALA A 253 -10.07 -6.12 18.14
N THR A 254 -10.07 -6.02 16.80
CA THR A 254 -9.35 -4.95 16.08
C THR A 254 -10.17 -3.66 16.01
N PHE A 255 -11.50 -3.75 16.16
CA PHE A 255 -12.41 -2.60 16.14
C PHE A 255 -12.75 -2.05 17.54
N LEU A 256 -12.32 -2.72 18.60
CA LEU A 256 -12.42 -2.27 20.00
C LEU A 256 -11.16 -1.55 20.44
#